data_9dfd4f919246748f0328367322ae8946
#
_entry.id   9dfd4f919246748f0328367322ae8946
#
_cell.length_a   1.000
_cell.length_b   1.000
_cell.length_c   1.000
_cell.angle_alpha   90.00
_cell.angle_beta   90.00
_cell.angle_gamma   90.00
#
_symmetry.space_group_name_H-M   'P 1'
#
loop_
_entity.id
_entity.type
_entity.pdbx_description
1 polymer ?
#
loop_
_entity_poly.entity_id
_entity_poly.type
_entity_poly.pdbx_seq_one_letter_code
_entity_poly.pdbx_strand_id
1 'polypeptide(L)'
;MDKRYAALIQDDRVHGSLYTDAAVFADEMDRIYRRGWVFVGHDSEIPKPGDWVTRQIGLEPVIMVRDRTDAIHVLANRCAHRGNRLCWRDAGHGNGFQCIYHGWTFALDGSLRAVSHKAGFERDRADMPLDRAAQVERHRGFVFANMSGDAGTLDDHLGAGGRDLIDRLCDLSPTGNIRLSAGWIGHRVESNWKMWPESDSDGYHLDFVHASMLRAQPDNYYHDTVIGGEQANVSRAVDHGSGHTELDLRPSYSRELAWLGVGRDRVGGYCEAMVAKHGKERAERLLWDGPPHGFIFPNLFLGEVNVARIDPIDVGAMVHAHTVIQLEGVDGALNRRLLRQSEAALGPASFIVPDDAIIAERMQLGFQGLRPPSNGDARRGWIDLSRGLSREQRQPDGTRVGHVSDEVTNRAFWQHYRQVMESRA
;
A
#
# COMPACT_ATOMS: atom_id res chain seq x y z
N MET A 1 -26.97 3.06 10.02
CA MET A 1 -25.96 3.75 9.19
C MET A 1 -25.59 5.05 9.87
N ASP A 2 -24.34 5.21 10.17
CA ASP A 2 -23.77 6.41 10.78
C ASP A 2 -23.68 7.53 9.72
N LYS A 3 -24.57 8.52 9.79
CA LYS A 3 -24.64 9.63 8.84
C LYS A 3 -23.54 10.70 9.07
N ARG A 4 -22.67 10.50 10.06
CA ARG A 4 -21.61 11.48 10.40
C ARG A 4 -20.67 11.70 9.22
N TYR A 5 -20.30 10.63 8.54
CA TYR A 5 -19.34 10.70 7.43
C TYR A 5 -19.94 11.34 6.18
N ALA A 6 -21.24 11.14 5.90
CA ALA A 6 -21.91 11.84 4.80
C ALA A 6 -21.92 13.37 4.98
N ALA A 7 -21.88 13.86 6.21
CA ALA A 7 -21.77 15.29 6.47
C ALA A 7 -20.36 15.86 6.28
N LEU A 8 -19.33 15.00 6.31
CA LEU A 8 -17.91 15.39 6.21
C LEU A 8 -17.31 15.08 4.84
N ILE A 9 -17.93 14.20 4.05
CA ILE A 9 -17.45 13.75 2.74
C ILE A 9 -18.57 13.94 1.72
N GLN A 10 -18.37 14.88 0.81
CA GLN A 10 -19.27 15.21 -0.28
C GLN A 10 -18.66 14.78 -1.62
N ASP A 11 -19.39 14.93 -2.72
CA ASP A 11 -18.90 14.44 -4.01
C ASP A 11 -17.73 15.28 -4.56
N ASP A 12 -17.63 16.55 -4.13
CA ASP A 12 -16.67 17.54 -4.62
C ASP A 12 -15.69 18.03 -3.55
N ARG A 13 -15.81 17.57 -2.28
CA ARG A 13 -15.01 18.07 -1.17
C ARG A 13 -15.04 17.19 0.06
N VAL A 14 -14.03 17.31 0.90
CA VAL A 14 -13.95 16.64 2.19
C VAL A 14 -13.59 17.63 3.29
N HIS A 15 -13.99 17.33 4.52
CA HIS A 15 -13.70 18.25 5.63
C HIS A 15 -12.38 17.89 6.32
N GLY A 16 -11.50 18.86 6.52
CA GLY A 16 -10.16 18.66 7.09
C GLY A 16 -10.12 18.09 8.50
N SER A 17 -11.24 18.13 9.27
CA SER A 17 -11.30 17.45 10.58
C SER A 17 -11.14 15.93 10.48
N LEU A 18 -11.37 15.33 9.31
CA LEU A 18 -11.11 13.89 9.09
C LEU A 18 -9.66 13.49 9.32
N TYR A 19 -8.71 14.43 9.24
CA TYR A 19 -7.30 14.15 9.45
C TYR A 19 -6.83 14.41 10.89
N THR A 20 -7.65 15.05 11.72
CA THR A 20 -7.22 15.49 13.07
C THR A 20 -8.12 15.02 14.20
N ASP A 21 -9.27 14.42 13.88
CA ASP A 21 -10.21 13.92 14.89
C ASP A 21 -9.82 12.51 15.36
N ALA A 22 -9.42 12.39 16.64
CA ALA A 22 -9.02 11.11 17.23
C ALA A 22 -10.16 10.08 17.26
N ALA A 23 -11.44 10.50 17.28
CA ALA A 23 -12.56 9.58 17.24
C ALA A 23 -12.75 9.02 15.83
N VAL A 24 -12.51 9.84 14.79
CA VAL A 24 -12.46 9.35 13.40
C VAL A 24 -11.35 8.32 13.24
N PHE A 25 -10.16 8.63 13.75
CA PHE A 25 -9.03 7.70 13.70
C PHE A 25 -9.32 6.36 14.41
N ALA A 26 -9.96 6.39 15.56
CA ALA A 26 -10.35 5.17 16.28
C ALA A 26 -11.36 4.32 15.47
N ASP A 27 -12.34 4.97 14.84
CA ASP A 27 -13.29 4.30 13.93
C ASP A 27 -12.57 3.69 12.70
N GLU A 28 -11.57 4.37 12.14
CA GLU A 28 -10.75 3.86 11.03
C GLU A 28 -10.01 2.58 11.41
N MET A 29 -9.40 2.55 12.61
CA MET A 29 -8.69 1.37 13.10
C MET A 29 -9.61 0.16 13.26
N ASP A 30 -10.87 0.36 13.66
CA ASP A 30 -11.85 -0.73 13.72
C ASP A 30 -12.44 -1.06 12.35
N ARG A 31 -13.00 -0.06 11.64
CA ARG A 31 -13.85 -0.29 10.46
C ARG A 31 -13.02 -0.59 9.19
N ILE A 32 -11.87 0.04 9.02
CA ILE A 32 -11.00 -0.15 7.86
C ILE A 32 -9.97 -1.24 8.13
N TYR A 33 -9.12 -1.04 9.14
CA TYR A 33 -7.95 -1.91 9.35
C TYR A 33 -8.31 -3.25 9.99
N ARG A 34 -9.18 -3.28 10.99
CA ARG A 34 -9.54 -4.53 11.66
C ARG A 34 -10.54 -5.37 10.87
N ARG A 35 -11.53 -4.72 10.22
CA ARG A 35 -12.61 -5.39 9.48
C ARG A 35 -12.43 -5.40 7.97
N GLY A 36 -11.43 -4.74 7.43
CA GLY A 36 -11.07 -4.76 6.01
C GLY A 36 -9.95 -5.73 5.70
N TRP A 37 -9.68 -5.92 4.42
CA TRP A 37 -8.47 -6.57 3.94
C TRP A 37 -7.32 -5.58 3.99
N VAL A 38 -6.21 -5.96 4.61
CA VAL A 38 -5.01 -5.13 4.76
C VAL A 38 -3.81 -5.87 4.19
N PHE A 39 -3.03 -5.22 3.36
CA PHE A 39 -1.76 -5.76 2.88
C PHE A 39 -0.76 -5.88 4.04
N VAL A 40 -0.20 -7.07 4.22
CA VAL A 40 0.72 -7.37 5.32
C VAL A 40 2.15 -7.55 4.83
N GLY A 41 2.34 -8.12 3.64
CA GLY A 41 3.66 -8.40 3.10
C GLY A 41 3.59 -9.34 1.90
N HIS A 42 4.74 -9.87 1.51
CA HIS A 42 4.86 -10.78 0.38
C HIS A 42 5.43 -12.13 0.84
N ASP A 43 5.00 -13.22 0.25
CA ASP A 43 5.42 -14.57 0.62
C ASP A 43 6.93 -14.83 0.42
N SER A 44 7.57 -14.08 -0.47
CA SER A 44 9.02 -14.11 -0.66
C SER A 44 9.83 -13.55 0.52
N GLU A 45 9.19 -12.85 1.46
CA GLU A 45 9.84 -12.37 2.69
C GLU A 45 10.00 -13.48 3.74
N ILE A 46 9.20 -14.53 3.60
CA ILE A 46 9.20 -15.72 4.47
C ILE A 46 9.32 -16.99 3.60
N PRO A 47 10.41 -17.17 2.83
CA PRO A 47 10.52 -18.19 1.79
C PRO A 47 10.58 -19.63 2.33
N LYS A 48 10.89 -19.84 3.62
CA LYS A 48 11.06 -21.17 4.21
C LYS A 48 10.14 -21.37 5.40
N PRO A 49 9.66 -22.61 5.66
CA PRO A 49 8.98 -22.94 6.90
C PRO A 49 9.78 -22.51 8.13
N GLY A 50 9.16 -21.75 9.02
CA GLY A 50 9.78 -21.16 10.20
C GLY A 50 10.24 -19.70 10.01
N ASP A 51 10.29 -19.17 8.78
CA ASP A 51 10.56 -17.77 8.55
C ASP A 51 9.37 -16.91 8.97
N TRP A 52 9.66 -15.75 9.54
CA TRP A 52 8.67 -14.78 9.97
C TRP A 52 9.16 -13.35 9.82
N VAL A 53 8.20 -12.42 9.68
CA VAL A 53 8.42 -10.98 9.71
C VAL A 53 7.40 -10.31 10.63
N THR A 54 7.79 -9.21 11.28
CA THR A 54 6.86 -8.39 12.06
C THR A 54 6.23 -7.32 11.19
N ARG A 55 4.94 -7.08 11.40
CA ARG A 55 4.12 -6.13 10.65
C ARG A 55 3.12 -5.43 11.56
N GLN A 56 2.26 -4.61 10.96
CA GLN A 56 1.18 -3.92 11.64
C GLN A 56 -0.11 -4.00 10.81
N ILE A 57 -1.24 -4.14 11.46
CA ILE A 57 -2.58 -3.99 10.87
C ILE A 57 -3.27 -2.89 11.68
N GLY A 58 -3.35 -1.69 11.12
CA GLY A 58 -3.71 -0.52 11.92
C GLY A 58 -2.73 -0.36 13.09
N LEU A 59 -3.23 -0.37 14.32
CA LEU A 59 -2.40 -0.30 15.54
C LEU A 59 -2.05 -1.68 16.11
N GLU A 60 -2.55 -2.78 15.54
CA GLU A 60 -2.28 -4.12 16.01
C GLU A 60 -0.93 -4.63 15.47
N PRO A 61 0.09 -4.86 16.32
CA PRO A 61 1.33 -5.48 15.90
C PRO A 61 1.10 -6.96 15.60
N VAL A 62 1.54 -7.43 14.43
CA VAL A 62 1.36 -8.81 13.98
C VAL A 62 2.67 -9.47 13.56
N ILE A 63 2.65 -10.79 13.46
CA ILE A 63 3.71 -11.64 12.92
C ILE A 63 3.14 -12.36 11.70
N MET A 64 3.68 -12.10 10.52
CA MET A 64 3.43 -12.94 9.34
C MET A 64 4.46 -14.07 9.35
N VAL A 65 4.02 -15.31 9.33
CA VAL A 65 4.89 -16.49 9.48
C VAL A 65 4.47 -17.61 8.55
N ARG A 66 5.45 -18.33 8.00
CA ARG A 66 5.24 -19.58 7.26
C ARG A 66 5.43 -20.76 8.18
N ASP A 67 4.43 -21.61 8.30
CA ASP A 67 4.51 -22.81 9.13
C ASP A 67 5.15 -24.00 8.39
N ARG A 68 5.24 -25.15 9.07
CA ARG A 68 5.86 -26.37 8.53
C ARG A 68 5.03 -27.05 7.43
N THR A 69 3.77 -26.68 7.27
CA THR A 69 2.87 -27.20 6.24
C THR A 69 2.82 -26.27 5.01
N ASP A 70 3.66 -25.26 4.99
CA ASP A 70 3.71 -24.17 3.98
C ASP A 70 2.56 -23.17 4.07
N ALA A 71 1.72 -23.26 5.10
CA ALA A 71 0.67 -22.28 5.34
C ALA A 71 1.23 -20.99 5.92
N ILE A 72 0.65 -19.86 5.51
CA ILE A 72 0.98 -18.54 6.02
C ILE A 72 -0.07 -18.13 7.07
N HIS A 73 0.41 -17.75 8.25
CA HIS A 73 -0.41 -17.23 9.32
C HIS A 73 -0.05 -15.78 9.61
N VAL A 74 -1.04 -15.00 10.05
CA VAL A 74 -0.86 -13.67 10.61
C VAL A 74 -1.37 -13.69 12.05
N LEU A 75 -0.42 -13.62 13.00
CA LEU A 75 -0.65 -13.79 14.42
C LEU A 75 -0.46 -12.45 15.12
N ALA A 76 -1.25 -12.15 16.16
CA ALA A 76 -0.99 -11.00 17.01
C ALA A 76 0.39 -11.15 17.68
N ASN A 77 1.23 -10.14 17.57
CA ASN A 77 2.56 -10.11 18.17
C ASN A 77 2.46 -9.77 19.68
N ARG A 78 1.59 -10.48 20.37
CA ARG A 78 1.23 -10.24 21.77
C ARG A 78 0.99 -11.57 22.49
N CYS A 79 1.73 -11.82 23.56
CA CYS A 79 1.58 -13.03 24.38
C CYS A 79 0.18 -13.09 25.01
N ALA A 80 -0.51 -14.22 24.85
CA ALA A 80 -1.85 -14.46 25.40
C ALA A 80 -1.90 -14.40 26.94
N HIS A 81 -0.75 -14.51 27.65
CA HIS A 81 -0.70 -14.44 29.10
C HIS A 81 -0.90 -13.00 29.61
N ARG A 82 -0.02 -12.07 29.29
CA ARG A 82 -0.01 -10.70 29.82
C ARG A 82 0.43 -9.66 28.79
N GLY A 83 0.23 -9.92 27.51
CA GLY A 83 0.40 -8.95 26.44
C GLY A 83 1.84 -8.57 26.08
N ASN A 84 2.86 -9.26 26.61
CA ASN A 84 4.23 -8.96 26.23
C ASN A 84 4.47 -9.23 24.74
N ARG A 85 5.15 -8.33 24.04
CA ARG A 85 5.52 -8.50 22.64
C ARG A 85 6.44 -9.71 22.47
N LEU A 86 6.14 -10.59 21.51
CA LEU A 86 6.88 -11.85 21.29
C LEU A 86 8.13 -11.63 20.43
N CYS A 87 7.97 -10.97 19.31
CA CYS A 87 9.03 -10.67 18.35
C CYS A 87 9.39 -9.19 18.35
N TRP A 88 10.66 -8.86 18.59
CA TRP A 88 11.21 -7.50 18.64
C TRP A 88 12.04 -7.14 17.40
N ARG A 89 12.43 -8.15 16.62
CA ARG A 89 13.16 -7.99 15.37
C ARG A 89 12.16 -7.91 14.22
N ASP A 90 12.56 -7.27 13.13
CA ASP A 90 11.73 -7.15 11.94
C ASP A 90 11.51 -8.48 11.21
N ALA A 91 12.48 -9.40 11.31
CA ALA A 91 12.42 -10.73 10.72
C ALA A 91 13.21 -11.75 11.54
N GLY A 92 12.92 -13.02 11.31
CA GLY A 92 13.67 -14.13 11.91
C GLY A 92 13.21 -15.50 11.42
N HIS A 93 13.81 -16.52 12.00
CA HIS A 93 13.53 -17.92 11.73
C HIS A 93 13.48 -18.72 13.03
N GLY A 94 12.54 -19.66 13.15
CA GLY A 94 12.41 -20.50 14.32
C GLY A 94 11.35 -21.58 14.19
N ASN A 95 11.20 -22.37 15.28
CA ASN A 95 10.23 -23.45 15.37
C ASN A 95 8.98 -23.08 16.17
N GLY A 96 8.85 -21.81 16.54
CA GLY A 96 7.79 -21.24 17.37
C GLY A 96 8.26 -19.97 18.05
N PHE A 97 7.42 -19.41 18.90
CA PHE A 97 7.63 -18.14 19.58
C PHE A 97 7.67 -18.34 21.09
N GLN A 98 8.72 -17.91 21.77
CA GLN A 98 8.80 -17.96 23.22
C GLN A 98 8.73 -16.56 23.81
N CYS A 99 7.77 -16.37 24.72
CA CYS A 99 7.65 -15.13 25.48
C CYS A 99 8.78 -15.04 26.51
N ILE A 100 9.57 -13.98 26.43
CA ILE A 100 10.70 -13.77 27.34
C ILE A 100 10.27 -13.44 28.77
N TYR A 101 9.00 -13.08 28.99
CA TYR A 101 8.51 -12.69 30.33
C TYR A 101 8.30 -13.89 31.23
N HIS A 102 7.56 -14.92 30.79
CA HIS A 102 7.27 -16.11 31.61
C HIS A 102 7.49 -17.43 30.87
N GLY A 103 8.22 -17.45 29.76
CA GLY A 103 8.58 -18.67 29.04
C GLY A 103 7.42 -19.35 28.29
N TRP A 104 6.25 -18.75 28.17
CA TRP A 104 5.17 -19.33 27.34
C TRP A 104 5.63 -19.48 25.91
N THR A 105 5.39 -20.68 25.35
CA THR A 105 5.88 -21.02 24.03
C THR A 105 4.71 -21.35 23.11
N PHE A 106 4.66 -20.71 21.97
CA PHE A 106 3.63 -20.87 20.94
C PHE A 106 4.20 -21.52 19.70
N ALA A 107 3.38 -22.30 19.01
CA ALA A 107 3.70 -22.86 17.70
C ALA A 107 3.66 -21.77 16.61
N LEU A 108 4.09 -22.13 15.38
CA LEU A 108 4.05 -21.22 14.23
C LEU A 108 2.61 -20.89 13.78
N ASP A 109 1.64 -21.73 14.12
CA ASP A 109 0.20 -21.49 13.89
C ASP A 109 -0.49 -20.70 15.03
N GLY A 110 0.27 -20.28 16.05
CA GLY A 110 -0.22 -19.55 17.21
C GLY A 110 -0.74 -20.42 18.36
N SER A 111 -0.83 -21.74 18.22
CA SER A 111 -1.28 -22.63 19.30
C SER A 111 -0.28 -22.63 20.46
N LEU A 112 -0.78 -22.66 21.72
CA LEU A 112 0.07 -22.68 22.93
C LEU A 112 0.67 -24.07 23.12
N ARG A 113 2.00 -24.19 23.05
CA ARG A 113 2.75 -25.46 23.23
C ARG A 113 3.12 -25.74 24.67
N ALA A 114 3.66 -24.74 25.37
CA ALA A 114 4.18 -24.93 26.70
C ALA A 114 3.93 -23.69 27.58
N VAL A 115 3.70 -24.01 28.87
CA VAL A 115 3.53 -23.02 29.96
C VAL A 115 4.47 -23.40 31.06
N SER A 116 5.27 -22.44 31.55
CA SER A 116 6.09 -22.64 32.75
C SER A 116 5.17 -22.77 33.98
N HIS A 117 5.55 -23.62 34.93
CA HIS A 117 4.81 -23.83 36.19
C HIS A 117 3.30 -24.10 35.96
N LYS A 118 2.99 -25.03 35.07
CA LYS A 118 1.62 -25.35 34.58
C LYS A 118 0.62 -25.60 35.73
N ALA A 119 1.02 -26.20 36.83
CA ALA A 119 0.13 -26.57 37.92
C ALA A 119 -0.61 -25.39 38.60
N GLY A 120 -0.18 -24.15 38.34
CA GLY A 120 -0.84 -22.95 38.84
C GLY A 120 -1.93 -22.38 37.92
N PHE A 121 -2.22 -23.00 36.76
CA PHE A 121 -3.23 -22.52 35.82
C PHE A 121 -4.43 -23.47 35.75
N GLU A 122 -5.61 -22.93 35.95
CA GLU A 122 -6.88 -23.67 35.89
C GLU A 122 -7.42 -23.85 34.45
N ARG A 123 -7.05 -22.93 33.54
CA ARG A 123 -7.52 -22.96 32.14
C ARG A 123 -6.70 -23.98 31.32
N ASP A 124 -7.36 -24.60 30.34
CA ASP A 124 -6.66 -25.46 29.37
C ASP A 124 -5.77 -24.61 28.42
N ARG A 125 -4.68 -25.23 27.97
CA ARG A 125 -3.77 -24.62 26.99
C ARG A 125 -4.45 -24.39 25.62
N ALA A 126 -5.41 -25.24 25.25
CA ALA A 126 -6.18 -25.09 24.02
C ALA A 126 -6.98 -23.79 23.99
N ASP A 127 -7.34 -23.26 25.17
CA ASP A 127 -8.14 -22.03 25.31
C ASP A 127 -7.28 -20.73 25.33
N MET A 128 -5.95 -20.86 25.15
CA MET A 128 -5.01 -19.73 25.28
C MET A 128 -4.04 -19.63 24.08
N PRO A 129 -4.51 -19.74 22.82
CA PRO A 129 -3.66 -19.49 21.66
C PRO A 129 -3.33 -18.00 21.53
N LEU A 130 -2.44 -17.64 20.62
CA LEU A 130 -2.32 -16.27 20.15
C LEU A 130 -3.57 -15.89 19.35
N ASP A 131 -4.01 -14.65 19.50
CA ASP A 131 -4.96 -14.07 18.57
C ASP A 131 -4.36 -14.11 17.16
N ARG A 132 -5.20 -14.31 16.15
CA ARG A 132 -4.75 -14.39 14.76
C ARG A 132 -5.78 -13.75 13.82
N ALA A 133 -5.33 -13.37 12.65
CA ALA A 133 -6.24 -12.97 11.59
C ALA A 133 -7.21 -14.12 11.28
N ALA A 134 -8.47 -13.78 11.15
CA ALA A 134 -9.54 -14.74 10.83
C ALA A 134 -9.44 -15.22 9.37
N GLN A 135 -8.96 -14.34 8.49
CA GLN A 135 -8.72 -14.65 7.08
C GLN A 135 -7.32 -14.20 6.69
N VAL A 136 -6.60 -15.05 5.96
CA VAL A 136 -5.31 -14.75 5.32
C VAL A 136 -5.37 -15.31 3.91
N GLU A 137 -5.31 -14.46 2.93
CA GLU A 137 -5.33 -14.83 1.51
C GLU A 137 -4.18 -14.16 0.77
N ARG A 138 -3.88 -14.65 -0.43
CA ARG A 138 -2.80 -14.09 -1.24
C ARG A 138 -3.16 -14.05 -2.71
N HIS A 139 -2.68 -12.99 -3.39
CA HIS A 139 -2.68 -12.87 -4.84
C HIS A 139 -1.27 -12.62 -5.33
N ARG A 140 -0.74 -13.46 -6.22
CA ARG A 140 0.61 -13.36 -6.80
C ARG A 140 1.74 -13.15 -5.76
N GLY A 141 1.61 -13.78 -4.58
CA GLY A 141 2.57 -13.64 -3.48
C GLY A 141 2.27 -12.49 -2.51
N PHE A 142 1.47 -11.50 -2.89
CA PHE A 142 1.01 -10.44 -1.99
C PHE A 142 0.04 -11.02 -0.96
N VAL A 143 0.38 -10.90 0.31
CA VAL A 143 -0.37 -11.45 1.44
C VAL A 143 -1.23 -10.37 2.06
N PHE A 144 -2.52 -10.64 2.14
CA PHE A 144 -3.50 -9.81 2.79
C PHE A 144 -4.11 -10.54 3.98
N ALA A 145 -4.50 -9.79 5.00
CA ALA A 145 -5.14 -10.34 6.18
C ALA A 145 -6.35 -9.52 6.61
N ASN A 146 -7.34 -10.20 7.17
CA ASN A 146 -8.51 -9.62 7.81
C ASN A 146 -8.64 -10.17 9.24
N MET A 147 -8.75 -9.29 10.24
CA MET A 147 -8.78 -9.69 11.64
C MET A 147 -10.16 -10.15 12.11
N SER A 148 -11.25 -9.72 11.47
CA SER A 148 -12.64 -9.97 11.93
C SER A 148 -13.30 -11.19 11.27
N GLY A 149 -12.93 -11.52 10.03
CA GLY A 149 -13.50 -12.66 9.29
C GLY A 149 -14.78 -12.35 8.50
N ASP A 150 -15.22 -11.10 8.46
CA ASP A 150 -16.48 -10.67 7.82
C ASP A 150 -16.27 -9.77 6.57
N ALA A 151 -15.07 -9.75 6.01
CA ALA A 151 -14.72 -8.87 4.89
C ALA A 151 -15.05 -9.43 3.48
N GLY A 152 -15.71 -10.59 3.37
CA GLY A 152 -15.84 -11.28 2.07
C GLY A 152 -14.53 -11.92 1.63
N THR A 153 -14.38 -12.22 0.34
CA THR A 153 -13.14 -12.79 -0.22
C THR A 153 -12.13 -11.68 -0.58
N LEU A 154 -10.84 -12.03 -0.64
CA LEU A 154 -9.83 -11.13 -1.16
C LEU A 154 -10.09 -10.77 -2.63
N ASP A 155 -10.63 -11.73 -3.40
CA ASP A 155 -10.96 -11.52 -4.81
C ASP A 155 -12.05 -10.45 -5.00
N ASP A 156 -13.07 -10.44 -4.14
CA ASP A 156 -14.09 -9.38 -4.10
C ASP A 156 -13.49 -8.02 -3.71
N HIS A 157 -12.56 -8.01 -2.76
CA HIS A 157 -11.89 -6.78 -2.33
C HIS A 157 -11.05 -6.18 -3.44
N LEU A 158 -10.17 -6.97 -4.07
CA LEU A 158 -9.30 -6.50 -5.14
C LEU A 158 -10.08 -6.11 -6.40
N GLY A 159 -11.18 -6.81 -6.68
CA GLY A 159 -11.90 -6.64 -7.92
C GLY A 159 -11.01 -6.88 -9.15
N ALA A 160 -11.48 -6.52 -10.33
CA ALA A 160 -10.69 -6.64 -11.56
C ALA A 160 -9.49 -5.67 -11.57
N GLY A 161 -9.70 -4.42 -11.13
CA GLY A 161 -8.68 -3.37 -11.17
C GLY A 161 -7.51 -3.63 -10.20
N GLY A 162 -7.79 -3.97 -8.94
CA GLY A 162 -6.71 -4.26 -7.97
C GLY A 162 -5.90 -5.49 -8.38
N ARG A 163 -6.55 -6.53 -8.95
CA ARG A 163 -5.83 -7.69 -9.50
C ARG A 163 -4.96 -7.32 -10.69
N ASP A 164 -5.48 -6.53 -11.64
CA ASP A 164 -4.72 -6.10 -12.82
C ASP A 164 -3.46 -5.31 -12.43
N LEU A 165 -3.55 -4.44 -11.43
CA LEU A 165 -2.39 -3.71 -10.91
C LEU A 165 -1.29 -4.66 -10.41
N ILE A 166 -1.65 -5.66 -9.60
CA ILE A 166 -0.69 -6.64 -9.08
C ILE A 166 -0.17 -7.53 -10.20
N ASP A 167 -1.04 -8.00 -11.10
CA ASP A 167 -0.67 -8.88 -12.21
C ASP A 167 0.30 -8.21 -13.18
N ARG A 168 0.05 -6.95 -13.55
CA ARG A 168 0.96 -6.18 -14.41
C ARG A 168 2.34 -6.02 -13.78
N LEU A 169 2.40 -5.75 -12.47
CA LEU A 169 3.68 -5.65 -11.76
C LEU A 169 4.45 -6.98 -11.79
N CYS A 170 3.78 -8.10 -11.49
CA CYS A 170 4.39 -9.42 -11.48
C CYS A 170 4.79 -9.89 -12.89
N ASP A 171 4.00 -9.54 -13.90
CA ASP A 171 4.26 -9.93 -15.29
C ASP A 171 5.46 -9.21 -15.93
N LEU A 172 6.05 -8.21 -15.26
CA LEU A 172 7.37 -7.66 -15.62
C LEU A 172 8.51 -8.67 -15.40
N SER A 173 8.28 -9.75 -14.66
CA SER A 173 9.25 -10.83 -14.47
C SER A 173 9.11 -11.89 -15.55
N PRO A 174 10.23 -12.39 -16.14
CA PRO A 174 10.19 -13.51 -17.09
C PRO A 174 9.63 -14.81 -16.51
N THR A 175 9.58 -14.96 -15.19
CA THR A 175 8.94 -16.09 -14.51
C THR A 175 7.48 -15.80 -14.16
N GLY A 176 7.06 -14.55 -14.21
CA GLY A 176 5.79 -14.08 -13.68
C GLY A 176 5.80 -13.89 -12.16
N ASN A 177 6.96 -13.96 -11.51
CA ASN A 177 7.10 -13.79 -10.05
C ASN A 177 8.09 -12.68 -9.73
N ILE A 178 7.79 -11.94 -8.68
CA ILE A 178 8.68 -10.95 -8.09
C ILE A 178 9.04 -11.36 -6.67
N ARG A 179 10.07 -10.72 -6.11
CA ARG A 179 10.43 -10.84 -4.70
C ARG A 179 10.52 -9.47 -4.05
N LEU A 180 10.08 -9.40 -2.80
CA LEU A 180 10.22 -8.23 -1.92
C LEU A 180 11.22 -8.55 -0.79
N SER A 181 12.41 -9.04 -1.15
CA SER A 181 13.42 -9.54 -0.19
C SER A 181 14.62 -8.61 -0.04
N ALA A 182 14.56 -7.39 -0.55
CA ALA A 182 15.62 -6.40 -0.43
C ALA A 182 15.66 -5.70 0.95
N GLY A 183 14.65 -5.93 1.79
CA GLY A 183 14.42 -5.18 3.02
C GLY A 183 13.49 -3.98 2.81
N TRP A 184 12.97 -3.44 3.91
CA TRP A 184 12.06 -2.30 3.90
C TRP A 184 12.74 -1.07 4.49
N ILE A 185 12.54 0.08 3.86
CA ILE A 185 12.93 1.38 4.38
C ILE A 185 11.65 2.05 4.88
N GLY A 186 11.64 2.45 6.15
CA GLY A 186 10.51 3.14 6.76
C GLY A 186 10.81 4.61 6.99
N HIS A 187 9.92 5.49 6.53
CA HIS A 187 9.92 6.92 6.81
C HIS A 187 8.78 7.22 7.77
N ARG A 188 9.11 7.70 8.97
CA ARG A 188 8.11 8.25 9.87
C ARG A 188 7.75 9.65 9.39
N VAL A 189 6.46 9.89 9.19
CA VAL A 189 5.91 11.17 8.73
C VAL A 189 4.89 11.65 9.76
N GLU A 190 5.02 12.89 10.20
CA GLU A 190 4.13 13.49 11.21
C GLU A 190 2.85 14.02 10.54
N SER A 191 2.13 13.09 9.90
CA SER A 191 0.86 13.35 9.23
C SER A 191 -0.10 12.20 9.34
N ASN A 192 -1.40 12.46 9.17
CA ASN A 192 -2.43 11.44 9.10
C ASN A 192 -2.20 10.50 7.91
N TRP A 193 -2.44 9.21 8.09
CA TRP A 193 -2.18 8.18 7.09
C TRP A 193 -2.88 8.41 5.75
N LYS A 194 -4.05 9.07 5.74
CA LYS A 194 -4.82 9.33 4.52
C LYS A 194 -4.16 10.30 3.55
N MET A 195 -3.28 11.18 4.05
CA MET A 195 -2.59 12.15 3.19
C MET A 195 -1.63 11.48 2.21
N TRP A 196 -1.10 10.31 2.58
CA TRP A 196 -0.16 9.60 1.71
C TRP A 196 -0.84 8.94 0.50
N PRO A 197 -1.93 8.15 0.64
CA PRO A 197 -2.70 7.67 -0.51
C PRO A 197 -3.20 8.77 -1.44
N GLU A 198 -3.56 9.93 -0.87
CA GLU A 198 -3.96 11.07 -1.68
C GLU A 198 -2.80 11.61 -2.52
N SER A 199 -1.59 11.72 -1.95
CA SER A 199 -0.38 12.13 -2.68
C SER A 199 0.01 11.10 -3.73
N ASP A 200 0.08 9.81 -3.38
CA ASP A 200 0.41 8.72 -4.32
C ASP A 200 -0.55 8.65 -5.53
N SER A 201 -1.77 9.11 -5.36
CA SER A 201 -2.83 9.08 -6.39
C SER A 201 -3.05 10.44 -7.06
N ASP A 202 -2.23 11.44 -6.79
CA ASP A 202 -2.37 12.80 -7.31
C ASP A 202 -1.31 13.11 -8.37
N GLY A 203 -1.73 13.31 -9.60
CA GLY A 203 -0.85 13.79 -10.68
C GLY A 203 -0.79 15.32 -10.81
N TYR A 204 -1.48 16.07 -9.95
CA TYR A 204 -1.55 17.54 -10.05
C TYR A 204 -0.37 18.23 -9.34
N HIS A 205 0.15 17.66 -8.24
CA HIS A 205 1.23 18.25 -7.46
C HIS A 205 2.62 18.14 -8.10
N LEU A 206 2.81 17.19 -9.03
CA LEU A 206 4.13 16.78 -9.56
C LEU A 206 4.97 17.95 -10.06
N ASP A 207 4.37 18.87 -10.82
CA ASP A 207 5.08 20.02 -11.41
C ASP A 207 5.62 21.01 -10.36
N PHE A 208 5.03 21.04 -9.19
CA PHE A 208 5.36 21.98 -8.12
C PHE A 208 6.18 21.34 -7.02
N VAL A 209 5.74 20.24 -6.47
CA VAL A 209 6.39 19.56 -5.35
C VAL A 209 7.72 18.95 -5.80
N HIS A 210 7.73 18.26 -6.95
CA HIS A 210 8.93 17.61 -7.50
C HIS A 210 9.67 18.43 -8.55
N ALA A 211 9.48 19.75 -8.58
CA ALA A 211 10.14 20.64 -9.54
C ALA A 211 11.68 20.58 -9.47
N SER A 212 12.26 20.24 -8.32
CA SER A 212 13.70 20.04 -8.16
C SER A 212 14.21 18.82 -8.91
N MET A 213 13.48 17.69 -8.79
CA MET A 213 13.77 16.45 -9.52
C MET A 213 13.64 16.65 -11.02
N LEU A 214 12.53 17.26 -11.48
CA LEU A 214 12.29 17.52 -12.89
C LEU A 214 13.39 18.37 -13.51
N ARG A 215 13.93 19.36 -12.79
CA ARG A 215 15.06 20.18 -13.24
C ARG A 215 16.40 19.45 -13.22
N ALA A 216 16.59 18.56 -12.23
CA ALA A 216 17.86 17.82 -12.10
C ALA A 216 18.01 16.67 -13.10
N GLN A 217 16.90 16.14 -13.61
CA GLN A 217 16.87 14.98 -14.50
C GLN A 217 16.01 15.25 -15.75
N PRO A 218 16.45 16.13 -16.67
CA PRO A 218 15.65 16.53 -17.81
C PRO A 218 15.33 15.40 -18.80
N ASP A 219 16.10 14.30 -18.77
CA ASP A 219 15.94 13.14 -19.67
C ASP A 219 15.26 11.94 -19.00
N ASN A 220 14.67 12.09 -17.82
CA ASN A 220 13.94 11.00 -17.20
C ASN A 220 12.52 10.83 -17.79
N TYR A 221 11.90 9.67 -17.58
CA TYR A 221 10.60 9.38 -18.16
C TYR A 221 9.46 10.24 -17.59
N TYR A 222 9.59 10.80 -16.39
CA TYR A 222 8.66 11.78 -15.86
C TYR A 222 8.61 13.05 -16.69
N HIS A 223 9.71 13.42 -17.32
CA HIS A 223 9.75 14.54 -18.24
C HIS A 223 8.80 14.34 -19.41
N ASP A 224 8.73 13.11 -19.93
CA ASP A 224 7.83 12.76 -21.04
C ASP A 224 6.37 12.68 -20.57
N THR A 225 6.13 12.40 -19.29
CA THR A 225 4.77 12.19 -18.74
C THR A 225 4.17 13.41 -18.06
N VAL A 226 4.99 14.35 -17.59
CA VAL A 226 4.58 15.47 -16.74
C VAL A 226 4.85 16.84 -17.39
N ILE A 227 5.91 16.96 -18.18
CA ILE A 227 6.32 18.23 -18.78
C ILE A 227 5.71 18.44 -20.16
N GLY A 228 4.98 19.48 -20.31
CA GLY A 228 4.27 19.88 -21.53
C GLY A 228 2.99 20.64 -21.21
N GLY A 229 2.72 20.79 -19.91
CA GLY A 229 1.50 21.40 -19.42
C GLY A 229 0.27 20.50 -19.59
N GLU A 230 -0.84 20.90 -18.99
CA GLU A 230 -2.09 20.13 -18.94
C GLU A 230 -2.60 19.67 -20.32
N GLN A 231 -2.41 20.47 -21.35
CA GLN A 231 -2.92 20.17 -22.70
C GLN A 231 -2.07 19.13 -23.46
N ALA A 232 -0.81 19.02 -23.16
CA ALA A 232 0.10 18.08 -23.81
C ALA A 232 0.16 16.71 -23.14
N ASN A 233 -0.14 16.64 -21.83
CA ASN A 233 -0.17 15.40 -21.09
C ASN A 233 -1.45 14.60 -21.37
N VAL A 234 -1.30 13.40 -21.90
CA VAL A 234 -2.41 12.48 -22.22
C VAL A 234 -2.57 11.33 -21.21
N SER A 235 -1.82 11.37 -20.12
CA SER A 235 -1.93 10.42 -19.01
C SER A 235 -3.27 10.59 -18.27
N ARG A 236 -3.67 9.57 -17.55
CA ARG A 236 -5.01 9.46 -16.97
C ARG A 236 -4.96 9.21 -15.49
N ALA A 237 -5.95 9.74 -14.78
CA ALA A 237 -6.30 9.32 -13.42
C ALA A 237 -7.49 8.36 -13.51
N VAL A 238 -7.38 7.18 -12.91
CA VAL A 238 -8.36 6.09 -13.03
C VAL A 238 -8.85 5.65 -11.66
N ASP A 239 -10.16 5.57 -11.51
CA ASP A 239 -10.85 4.93 -10.40
C ASP A 239 -11.29 3.52 -10.83
N HIS A 240 -10.69 2.51 -10.22
CA HIS A 240 -11.02 1.10 -10.45
C HIS A 240 -12.16 0.56 -9.58
N GLY A 241 -12.76 1.41 -8.74
CA GLY A 241 -13.71 1.02 -7.71
C GLY A 241 -13.04 0.52 -6.42
N SER A 242 -13.83 0.33 -5.37
CA SER A 242 -13.36 -0.12 -4.05
C SER A 242 -12.21 0.70 -3.46
N GLY A 243 -12.07 1.98 -3.86
CA GLY A 243 -10.97 2.86 -3.43
C GLY A 243 -9.62 2.53 -4.06
N HIS A 244 -9.58 1.65 -5.05
CA HIS A 244 -8.37 1.35 -5.82
C HIS A 244 -8.22 2.36 -6.95
N THR A 245 -7.05 2.92 -7.10
CA THR A 245 -6.79 4.01 -8.04
C THR A 245 -5.50 3.80 -8.82
N GLU A 246 -5.38 4.45 -9.97
CA GLU A 246 -4.18 4.42 -10.79
C GLU A 246 -3.94 5.77 -11.47
N LEU A 247 -2.70 6.21 -11.51
CA LEU A 247 -2.23 7.17 -12.49
C LEU A 247 -1.70 6.38 -13.69
N ASP A 248 -2.50 6.27 -14.74
CA ASP A 248 -2.12 5.58 -15.97
C ASP A 248 -1.25 6.49 -16.83
N LEU A 249 0.06 6.35 -16.68
CA LEU A 249 1.07 7.13 -17.38
C LEU A 249 1.43 6.57 -18.75
N ARG A 250 0.98 5.35 -19.08
CA ARG A 250 1.27 4.63 -20.34
C ARG A 250 0.99 5.41 -21.61
N PRO A 251 -0.11 6.19 -21.70
CA PRO A 251 -0.39 6.99 -22.90
C PRO A 251 0.67 8.04 -23.24
N SER A 252 1.47 8.46 -22.25
CA SER A 252 2.53 9.46 -22.42
C SER A 252 3.92 8.88 -22.66
N TYR A 253 4.08 7.55 -22.63
CA TYR A 253 5.39 6.95 -22.87
C TYR A 253 5.77 6.99 -24.35
N SER A 254 6.98 7.44 -24.63
CA SER A 254 7.52 7.63 -25.99
C SER A 254 8.42 6.48 -26.45
N ARG A 255 8.81 5.57 -25.55
CA ARG A 255 9.73 4.45 -25.84
C ARG A 255 9.52 3.28 -24.89
N GLU A 256 9.91 2.09 -25.34
CA GLU A 256 10.01 0.92 -24.48
C GLU A 256 11.09 1.09 -23.40
N LEU A 257 10.94 0.39 -22.28
CA LEU A 257 11.87 0.44 -21.14
C LEU A 257 12.10 1.86 -20.58
N ALA A 258 11.17 2.80 -20.86
CA ALA A 258 11.23 4.15 -20.29
C ALA A 258 11.34 4.10 -18.75
N TRP A 259 10.58 3.20 -18.11
CA TRP A 259 10.60 2.95 -16.67
C TRP A 259 11.93 2.45 -16.11
N LEU A 260 12.82 1.88 -16.94
CA LEU A 260 14.20 1.51 -16.57
C LEU A 260 15.20 2.61 -16.90
N GLY A 261 14.82 3.61 -17.68
CA GLY A 261 15.70 4.68 -18.14
C GLY A 261 16.86 4.21 -19.04
N VAL A 262 16.75 3.04 -19.71
CA VAL A 262 17.78 2.46 -20.59
C VAL A 262 17.18 1.77 -21.79
N GLY A 263 18.01 1.50 -22.80
CA GLY A 263 17.65 0.70 -23.96
C GLY A 263 17.90 -0.80 -23.75
N ARG A 264 17.50 -1.62 -24.74
CA ARG A 264 17.65 -3.09 -24.75
C ARG A 264 19.10 -3.55 -24.56
N ASP A 265 20.06 -2.81 -25.07
CA ASP A 265 21.50 -3.08 -24.95
C ASP A 265 22.04 -3.09 -23.53
N ARG A 266 21.27 -2.55 -22.56
CA ARG A 266 21.67 -2.38 -21.16
C ARG A 266 20.93 -3.32 -20.19
N VAL A 267 20.03 -4.18 -20.68
CA VAL A 267 19.18 -5.08 -19.86
C VAL A 267 19.52 -6.56 -20.03
N GLY A 268 20.64 -6.90 -20.69
CA GLY A 268 21.04 -8.29 -20.94
C GLY A 268 19.98 -9.06 -21.72
N GLY A 269 19.78 -10.34 -21.41
CA GLY A 269 18.78 -11.20 -22.05
C GLY A 269 17.34 -11.00 -21.54
N TYR A 270 17.02 -9.89 -20.86
CA TYR A 270 15.71 -9.66 -20.26
C TYR A 270 14.58 -9.62 -21.30
N CYS A 271 14.78 -8.86 -22.38
CA CYS A 271 13.76 -8.73 -23.41
C CYS A 271 13.47 -10.07 -24.11
N GLU A 272 14.50 -10.87 -24.38
CA GLU A 272 14.39 -12.19 -24.96
C GLU A 272 13.66 -13.16 -24.01
N ALA A 273 13.97 -13.11 -22.72
CA ALA A 273 13.29 -13.90 -21.69
C ALA A 273 11.81 -13.51 -21.56
N MET A 274 11.48 -12.24 -21.66
CA MET A 274 10.09 -11.76 -21.69
C MET A 274 9.34 -12.28 -22.91
N VAL A 275 9.96 -12.25 -24.10
CA VAL A 275 9.36 -12.79 -25.31
C VAL A 275 9.15 -14.31 -25.20
N ALA A 276 10.11 -15.05 -24.64
CA ALA A 276 9.98 -16.48 -24.42
C ALA A 276 8.83 -16.83 -23.47
N LYS A 277 8.59 -16.03 -22.45
CA LYS A 277 7.52 -16.21 -21.46
C LYS A 277 6.14 -15.83 -21.97
N HIS A 278 6.00 -14.63 -22.54
CA HIS A 278 4.71 -14.02 -22.83
C HIS A 278 4.31 -14.04 -24.30
N GLY A 279 5.22 -14.45 -25.20
CA GLY A 279 5.10 -14.24 -26.64
C GLY A 279 5.43 -12.80 -27.02
N LYS A 280 5.75 -12.59 -28.31
CA LYS A 280 6.29 -11.30 -28.80
C LYS A 280 5.39 -10.12 -28.49
N GLU A 281 4.13 -10.17 -28.90
CA GLU A 281 3.19 -9.05 -28.80
C GLU A 281 2.95 -8.62 -27.34
N ARG A 282 2.71 -9.57 -26.43
CA ARG A 282 2.50 -9.27 -25.02
C ARG A 282 3.77 -8.79 -24.36
N ALA A 283 4.94 -9.37 -24.67
CA ALA A 283 6.22 -8.93 -24.13
C ALA A 283 6.52 -7.49 -24.54
N GLU A 284 6.37 -7.13 -25.82
CA GLU A 284 6.58 -5.76 -26.31
C GLU A 284 5.67 -4.76 -25.58
N ARG A 285 4.39 -5.14 -25.32
CA ARG A 285 3.48 -4.31 -24.54
C ARG A 285 3.95 -4.13 -23.10
N LEU A 286 4.32 -5.21 -22.39
CA LEU A 286 4.83 -5.13 -21.01
C LEU A 286 6.11 -4.31 -20.88
N LEU A 287 7.04 -4.44 -21.85
CA LEU A 287 8.27 -3.67 -21.87
C LEU A 287 8.03 -2.18 -22.15
N TRP A 288 6.96 -1.86 -22.89
CA TRP A 288 6.51 -0.49 -23.12
C TRP A 288 5.80 0.08 -21.89
N ASP A 289 4.82 -0.63 -21.38
CA ASP A 289 3.92 -0.18 -20.31
C ASP A 289 4.63 -0.05 -18.96
N GLY A 290 5.59 -0.94 -18.66
CA GLY A 290 6.29 -0.94 -17.38
C GLY A 290 5.39 -1.24 -16.17
N PRO A 291 5.85 -0.89 -14.96
CA PRO A 291 5.10 -1.11 -13.73
C PRO A 291 3.89 -0.17 -13.63
N PRO A 292 2.83 -0.56 -12.93
CA PRO A 292 1.72 0.32 -12.62
C PRO A 292 2.15 1.44 -11.65
N HIS A 293 1.37 2.52 -11.62
CA HIS A 293 1.41 3.52 -10.57
C HIS A 293 0.02 3.56 -9.94
N GLY A 294 -0.23 2.68 -8.98
CA GLY A 294 -1.57 2.42 -8.46
C GLY A 294 -1.62 2.16 -6.97
N PHE A 295 -2.73 2.56 -6.38
CA PHE A 295 -3.03 2.36 -4.97
C PHE A 295 -4.14 1.33 -4.80
N ILE A 296 -3.93 0.39 -3.88
CA ILE A 296 -4.90 -0.61 -3.45
C ILE A 296 -5.28 -0.31 -2.00
N PHE A 297 -6.52 0.10 -1.79
CA PHE A 297 -7.07 0.44 -0.48
C PHE A 297 -6.92 -0.73 0.52
N PRO A 298 -6.56 -0.49 1.80
CA PRO A 298 -6.31 0.82 2.41
C PRO A 298 -4.84 1.24 2.45
N ASN A 299 -3.86 0.36 2.14
CA ASN A 299 -2.49 0.61 2.54
C ASN A 299 -1.40 0.11 1.59
N LEU A 300 -1.75 -0.38 0.41
CA LEU A 300 -0.77 -0.88 -0.56
C LEU A 300 -0.63 0.08 -1.74
N PHE A 301 0.59 0.55 -1.99
CA PHE A 301 0.92 1.30 -3.19
C PHE A 301 1.92 0.53 -4.05
N LEU A 302 1.67 0.51 -5.35
CA LEU A 302 2.51 -0.07 -6.39
C LEU A 302 2.97 1.08 -7.27
N GLY A 303 4.20 1.52 -7.12
CA GLY A 303 4.70 2.67 -7.86
C GLY A 303 6.08 2.43 -8.44
N GLU A 304 6.18 2.52 -9.77
CA GLU A 304 7.44 2.33 -10.47
C GLU A 304 8.04 0.95 -10.17
N VAL A 305 9.25 0.94 -9.61
CA VAL A 305 9.94 -0.31 -9.25
C VAL A 305 9.80 -0.65 -7.77
N ASN A 306 8.80 -0.06 -7.10
CA ASN A 306 8.61 -0.17 -5.66
C ASN A 306 7.25 -0.72 -5.30
N VAL A 307 7.20 -1.33 -4.12
CA VAL A 307 5.99 -1.62 -3.37
C VAL A 307 6.08 -0.84 -2.07
N ALA A 308 5.04 -0.08 -1.74
CA ALA A 308 4.98 0.65 -0.49
C ALA A 308 3.77 0.23 0.35
N ARG A 309 3.92 0.40 1.67
CA ARG A 309 2.90 0.13 2.67
C ARG A 309 2.78 1.34 3.59
N ILE A 310 1.55 1.70 3.89
CA ILE A 310 1.22 2.80 4.79
C ILE A 310 0.75 2.20 6.11
N ASP A 311 1.50 2.47 7.19
CA ASP A 311 1.20 1.98 8.54
C ASP A 311 0.84 3.17 9.44
N PRO A 312 -0.42 3.35 9.86
CA PRO A 312 -0.79 4.38 10.82
C PRO A 312 -0.14 4.14 12.19
N ILE A 313 0.28 5.21 12.86
CA ILE A 313 0.81 5.21 14.24
C ILE A 313 -0.18 5.85 15.19
N ASP A 314 -0.68 7.02 14.83
CA ASP A 314 -1.73 7.74 15.53
C ASP A 314 -2.46 8.68 14.57
N VAL A 315 -3.35 9.53 15.07
CA VAL A 315 -4.13 10.46 14.24
C VAL A 315 -3.28 11.43 13.43
N GLY A 316 -2.06 11.73 13.87
CA GLY A 316 -1.14 12.69 13.24
C GLY A 316 0.22 12.10 12.89
N ALA A 317 0.37 10.77 12.88
CA ALA A 317 1.64 10.13 12.50
C ALA A 317 1.43 8.78 11.81
N MET A 318 2.28 8.50 10.84
CA MET A 318 2.33 7.23 10.11
C MET A 318 3.75 6.81 9.78
N VAL A 319 3.93 5.59 9.30
CA VAL A 319 5.13 5.15 8.59
C VAL A 319 4.77 4.85 7.14
N HIS A 320 5.46 5.50 6.22
CA HIS A 320 5.56 5.07 4.84
C HIS A 320 6.74 4.10 4.72
N ALA A 321 6.45 2.83 4.51
CA ALA A 321 7.47 1.79 4.34
C ALA A 321 7.48 1.32 2.89
N HIS A 322 8.65 1.32 2.23
CA HIS A 322 8.77 0.86 0.86
C HIS A 322 9.91 -0.15 0.69
N THR A 323 9.82 -0.94 -0.36
CA THR A 323 10.84 -1.88 -0.82
C THR A 323 10.86 -1.94 -2.33
N VAL A 324 12.03 -2.24 -2.90
CA VAL A 324 12.16 -2.44 -4.34
C VAL A 324 11.70 -3.83 -4.75
N ILE A 325 11.06 -3.93 -5.91
CA ILE A 325 10.80 -5.23 -6.53
C ILE A 325 12.10 -5.86 -7.05
N GLN A 326 12.21 -7.17 -6.91
CA GLN A 326 13.24 -7.97 -7.53
C GLN A 326 12.58 -8.91 -8.54
N LEU A 327 12.93 -8.76 -9.81
CA LEU A 327 12.41 -9.63 -10.87
C LEU A 327 13.09 -10.99 -10.79
N GLU A 328 12.33 -12.07 -10.84
CA GLU A 328 12.88 -13.42 -10.95
C GLU A 328 13.20 -13.75 -12.41
N GLY A 329 14.22 -14.59 -12.64
CA GLY A 329 14.62 -14.99 -13.97
C GLY A 329 15.40 -13.94 -14.77
N VAL A 330 15.90 -12.91 -14.12
CA VAL A 330 16.74 -11.87 -14.75
C VAL A 330 18.17 -11.89 -14.20
N ASP A 331 19.11 -11.28 -14.94
CA ASP A 331 20.48 -11.05 -14.45
C ASP A 331 20.46 -10.17 -13.18
N GLY A 332 21.31 -10.50 -12.23
CA GLY A 332 21.53 -9.72 -11.02
C GLY A 332 21.91 -8.25 -11.27
N ALA A 333 22.46 -7.92 -12.43
CA ALA A 333 22.75 -6.53 -12.81
C ALA A 333 21.47 -5.70 -12.98
N LEU A 334 20.41 -6.28 -13.55
CA LEU A 334 19.12 -5.61 -13.68
C LEU A 334 18.50 -5.33 -12.31
N ASN A 335 18.46 -6.32 -11.41
CA ASN A 335 17.94 -6.11 -10.05
C ASN A 335 18.77 -5.08 -9.25
N ARG A 336 20.09 -5.05 -9.43
CA ARG A 336 20.91 -3.97 -8.84
C ARG A 336 20.60 -2.59 -9.43
N ARG A 337 20.20 -2.53 -10.68
CA ARG A 337 19.73 -1.27 -11.29
C ARG A 337 18.42 -0.82 -10.68
N LEU A 338 17.43 -1.73 -10.56
CA LEU A 338 16.15 -1.44 -9.89
C LEU A 338 16.36 -0.93 -8.46
N LEU A 339 17.27 -1.56 -7.70
CA LEU A 339 17.61 -1.11 -6.35
C LEU A 339 18.14 0.33 -6.34
N ARG A 340 19.10 0.66 -7.21
CA ARG A 340 19.62 2.04 -7.28
C ARG A 340 18.57 3.06 -7.73
N GLN A 341 17.66 2.67 -8.62
CA GLN A 341 16.55 3.52 -9.06
C GLN A 341 15.58 3.77 -7.90
N SER A 342 15.24 2.73 -7.15
CA SER A 342 14.44 2.83 -5.94
C SER A 342 15.06 3.76 -4.89
N GLU A 343 16.35 3.59 -4.60
CA GLU A 343 17.05 4.44 -3.64
C GLU A 343 17.09 5.92 -4.08
N ALA A 344 17.24 6.17 -5.38
CA ALA A 344 17.27 7.53 -5.91
C ALA A 344 15.89 8.20 -5.89
N ALA A 345 14.80 7.44 -6.07
CA ALA A 345 13.45 7.96 -6.08
C ALA A 345 12.86 8.06 -4.67
N LEU A 346 12.94 6.99 -3.86
CA LEU A 346 12.22 6.84 -2.60
C LEU A 346 13.13 6.71 -1.36
N GLY A 347 14.44 6.66 -1.52
CA GLY A 347 15.38 6.57 -0.39
C GLY A 347 15.34 7.80 0.54
N PRO A 348 15.93 7.74 1.73
CA PRO A 348 15.89 8.84 2.71
C PRO A 348 16.51 10.16 2.23
N ALA A 349 17.41 10.10 1.25
CA ALA A 349 18.02 11.26 0.61
C ALA A 349 17.58 11.43 -0.85
N SER A 350 16.41 10.90 -1.18
CA SER A 350 15.86 10.93 -2.53
C SER A 350 15.21 12.27 -2.87
N PHE A 351 14.68 12.37 -4.09
CA PHE A 351 14.01 13.57 -4.59
C PHE A 351 12.48 13.56 -4.37
N ILE A 352 11.86 12.38 -4.12
CA ILE A 352 10.39 12.25 -4.11
C ILE A 352 9.87 12.19 -2.67
N VAL A 353 10.14 11.12 -1.94
CA VAL A 353 9.58 10.90 -0.59
C VAL A 353 9.83 12.05 0.40
N PRO A 354 11.01 12.70 0.47
CA PRO A 354 11.19 13.83 1.38
C PRO A 354 10.34 15.04 1.03
N ASP A 355 10.09 15.30 -0.26
CA ASP A 355 9.24 16.41 -0.70
C ASP A 355 7.78 16.14 -0.31
N ASP A 356 7.25 14.93 -0.57
CA ASP A 356 5.91 14.52 -0.18
C ASP A 356 5.70 14.53 1.33
N ALA A 357 6.68 14.02 2.08
CA ALA A 357 6.64 14.01 3.54
C ALA A 357 6.48 15.42 4.12
N ILE A 358 7.27 16.36 3.62
CA ILE A 358 7.21 17.77 4.06
C ILE A 358 5.83 18.40 3.74
N ILE A 359 5.24 18.09 2.58
CA ILE A 359 3.92 18.60 2.23
C ILE A 359 2.83 17.99 3.12
N ALA A 360 2.87 16.67 3.34
CA ALA A 360 1.94 15.98 4.22
C ALA A 360 1.99 16.54 5.66
N GLU A 361 3.20 16.78 6.20
CA GLU A 361 3.38 17.37 7.52
C GLU A 361 2.84 18.82 7.60
N ARG A 362 3.06 19.63 6.55
CA ARG A 362 2.51 20.99 6.49
C ARG A 362 0.99 20.99 6.38
N MET A 363 0.39 20.05 5.65
CA MET A 363 -1.06 19.90 5.59
C MET A 363 -1.62 19.51 6.97
N GLN A 364 -0.99 18.55 7.67
CA GLN A 364 -1.37 18.18 9.03
C GLN A 364 -1.36 19.40 9.98
N LEU A 365 -0.32 20.22 9.92
CA LEU A 365 -0.25 21.45 10.69
C LEU A 365 -1.35 22.45 10.29
N GLY A 366 -1.64 22.56 9.00
CA GLY A 366 -2.70 23.44 8.48
C GLY A 366 -4.10 23.05 8.95
N PHE A 367 -4.33 21.75 9.21
CA PHE A 367 -5.63 21.26 9.71
C PHE A 367 -5.77 21.27 11.23
N GLN A 368 -4.73 21.59 11.97
CA GLN A 368 -4.80 21.70 13.43
C GLN A 368 -5.88 22.71 13.85
N GLY A 369 -6.69 22.31 14.80
CA GLY A 369 -7.77 23.17 15.33
C GLY A 369 -9.06 23.14 14.53
N LEU A 370 -9.12 22.50 13.36
CA LEU A 370 -10.39 22.27 12.67
C LEU A 370 -11.32 21.40 13.53
N ARG A 371 -12.60 21.71 13.49
CA ARG A 371 -13.67 20.96 14.15
C ARG A 371 -14.71 20.58 13.11
N PRO A 372 -15.42 19.45 13.26
CA PRO A 372 -16.55 19.12 12.41
C PRO A 372 -17.51 20.30 12.30
N PRO A 373 -18.12 20.53 11.12
CA PRO A 373 -19.04 21.66 10.94
C PRO A 373 -20.20 21.57 11.92
N SER A 374 -20.44 22.64 12.68
CA SER A 374 -21.62 22.81 13.52
C SER A 374 -22.60 23.78 12.84
N ASN A 375 -23.87 23.74 13.27
CA ASN A 375 -24.91 24.65 12.74
C ASN A 375 -24.43 26.11 12.85
N GLY A 376 -24.05 26.69 11.71
CA GLY A 376 -23.57 28.09 11.60
C GLY A 376 -22.15 28.26 11.04
N ASP A 377 -21.28 27.25 11.02
CA ASP A 377 -19.90 27.34 10.53
C ASP A 377 -19.64 26.42 9.28
N ALA A 378 -20.64 26.23 8.46
CA ALA A 378 -20.63 25.28 7.33
C ALA A 378 -19.62 25.60 6.20
N ARG A 379 -18.82 26.66 6.32
CA ARG A 379 -17.93 27.11 5.22
C ARG A 379 -16.44 26.90 5.50
N ARG A 380 -16.04 26.57 6.72
CA ARG A 380 -14.61 26.47 7.08
C ARG A 380 -14.10 25.03 7.05
N GLY A 381 -12.86 24.86 6.63
CA GLY A 381 -12.14 23.60 6.71
C GLY A 381 -12.45 22.57 5.63
N TRP A 382 -13.13 22.96 4.56
CA TRP A 382 -13.36 22.11 3.40
C TRP A 382 -12.16 22.13 2.46
N ILE A 383 -11.79 20.95 1.99
CA ILE A 383 -10.77 20.69 0.98
C ILE A 383 -11.54 20.46 -0.31
N ASP A 384 -11.15 21.18 -1.37
CA ASP A 384 -11.78 21.10 -2.67
C ASP A 384 -11.24 19.90 -3.47
N LEU A 385 -12.12 19.04 -3.93
CA LEU A 385 -11.85 17.90 -4.82
C LEU A 385 -12.64 18.00 -6.13
N SER A 386 -13.09 19.22 -6.49
CA SER A 386 -13.94 19.41 -7.66
C SER A 386 -13.20 19.42 -9.00
N ARG A 387 -11.85 19.46 -8.97
CA ARG A 387 -11.07 19.52 -10.20
C ARG A 387 -11.37 18.31 -11.09
N GLY A 388 -11.76 18.58 -12.32
CA GLY A 388 -12.09 17.59 -13.34
C GLY A 388 -13.45 16.91 -13.18
N LEU A 389 -14.25 17.21 -12.15
CA LEU A 389 -15.54 16.56 -11.87
C LEU A 389 -16.50 16.59 -13.08
N SER A 390 -16.55 17.70 -13.82
CA SER A 390 -17.43 17.85 -14.97
C SER A 390 -16.94 17.15 -16.26
N ARG A 391 -15.69 16.67 -16.27
CA ARG A 391 -15.07 16.01 -17.44
C ARG A 391 -14.73 14.53 -17.21
N GLU A 392 -15.10 13.99 -16.06
CA GLU A 392 -14.98 12.56 -15.78
C GLU A 392 -15.77 11.72 -16.77
N GLN A 393 -15.18 10.62 -17.20
CA GLN A 393 -15.82 9.67 -18.12
C GLN A 393 -16.00 8.32 -17.42
N ARG A 394 -17.24 7.86 -17.32
CA ARG A 394 -17.54 6.50 -16.85
C ARG A 394 -17.40 5.54 -18.02
N GLN A 395 -16.57 4.52 -17.84
CA GLN A 395 -16.37 3.46 -18.83
C GLN A 395 -17.42 2.36 -18.69
N PRO A 396 -17.61 1.50 -19.74
CA PRO A 396 -18.57 0.40 -19.71
C PRO A 396 -18.30 -0.65 -18.61
N ASP A 397 -17.06 -0.81 -18.19
CA ASP A 397 -16.64 -1.71 -17.10
C ASP A 397 -16.88 -1.12 -15.70
N GLY A 398 -17.38 0.10 -15.61
CA GLY A 398 -17.68 0.80 -14.36
C GLY A 398 -16.55 1.70 -13.85
N THR A 399 -15.35 1.66 -14.44
CA THR A 399 -14.24 2.55 -14.07
C THR A 399 -14.58 4.01 -14.40
N ARG A 400 -13.98 4.93 -13.66
CA ARG A 400 -14.05 6.37 -13.95
C ARG A 400 -12.67 6.87 -14.34
N VAL A 401 -12.61 7.66 -15.39
CA VAL A 401 -11.36 8.16 -15.96
C VAL A 401 -11.42 9.66 -16.10
N GLY A 402 -10.36 10.33 -15.67
CA GLY A 402 -10.12 11.75 -15.87
C GLY A 402 -8.71 12.00 -16.41
N HIS A 403 -8.37 13.25 -16.61
CA HIS A 403 -7.00 13.67 -16.89
C HIS A 403 -6.11 13.37 -15.66
N VAL A 404 -4.84 13.10 -15.86
CA VAL A 404 -3.90 12.75 -14.77
C VAL A 404 -3.86 13.78 -13.63
N SER A 405 -4.10 15.06 -13.94
CA SER A 405 -4.17 16.13 -12.93
C SER A 405 -5.57 16.34 -12.34
N ASP A 406 -6.55 15.49 -12.66
CA ASP A 406 -7.90 15.58 -12.08
C ASP A 406 -7.97 14.82 -10.75
N GLU A 407 -8.89 15.24 -9.89
CA GLU A 407 -9.12 14.67 -8.56
C GLU A 407 -9.99 13.40 -8.58
N VAL A 408 -10.11 12.70 -9.71
CA VAL A 408 -10.95 11.49 -9.81
C VAL A 408 -10.51 10.40 -8.86
N THR A 409 -9.21 10.23 -8.71
CA THR A 409 -8.57 9.25 -7.80
C THR A 409 -8.82 9.60 -6.33
N ASN A 410 -8.66 10.86 -5.94
CA ASN A 410 -8.93 11.33 -4.58
C ASN A 410 -10.43 11.24 -4.25
N ARG A 411 -11.32 11.60 -5.19
CA ARG A 411 -12.76 11.37 -5.01
C ARG A 411 -13.10 9.89 -4.88
N ALA A 412 -12.46 9.00 -5.62
CA ALA A 412 -12.65 7.56 -5.54
C ALA A 412 -12.28 7.03 -4.15
N PHE A 413 -11.10 7.41 -3.64
CA PHE A 413 -10.67 7.07 -2.29
C PHE A 413 -11.71 7.50 -1.24
N TRP A 414 -12.12 8.78 -1.25
CA TRP A 414 -13.05 9.31 -0.26
C TRP A 414 -14.46 8.77 -0.35
N GLN A 415 -14.95 8.48 -1.55
CA GLN A 415 -16.27 7.84 -1.73
C GLN A 415 -16.27 6.41 -1.17
N HIS A 416 -15.22 5.63 -1.43
CA HIS A 416 -15.07 4.30 -0.86
C HIS A 416 -14.87 4.35 0.66
N TYR A 417 -14.00 5.24 1.13
CA TYR A 417 -13.82 5.49 2.57
C TYR A 417 -15.16 5.74 3.26
N ARG A 418 -15.98 6.66 2.73
CA ARG A 418 -17.32 6.93 3.27
C ARG A 418 -18.19 5.68 3.33
N GLN A 419 -18.23 4.90 2.25
CA GLN A 419 -19.00 3.65 2.20
C GLN A 419 -18.59 2.67 3.31
N VAL A 420 -17.29 2.47 3.48
CA VAL A 420 -16.75 1.58 4.54
C VAL A 420 -17.10 2.12 5.93
N MET A 421 -16.90 3.43 6.16
CA MET A 421 -17.14 4.05 7.46
C MET A 421 -18.64 4.10 7.83
N GLU A 422 -19.54 4.16 6.86
CA GLU A 422 -21.00 4.14 7.11
C GLU A 422 -21.57 2.72 7.21
N SER A 423 -21.04 1.75 6.47
CA SER A 423 -21.59 0.38 6.40
C SER A 423 -21.19 -0.49 7.58
N ARG A 424 -20.05 -0.24 8.20
CA ARG A 424 -19.49 -1.03 9.31
C ARG A 424 -19.69 -0.37 10.69
N ALA A 425 -20.70 0.48 10.79
CA ALA A 425 -21.05 1.21 12.01
C ALA A 425 -21.60 0.30 13.11
#